data_dfebca91e8667c4b9a363cd582ef860a
#
_entry.id   dfebca91e8667c4b9a363cd582ef860a
#
_cell.length_a   1.000
_cell.length_b   1.000
_cell.length_c   1.000
_cell.angle_alpha   90.00
_cell.angle_beta   90.00
_cell.angle_gamma   90.00
#
_symmetry.space_group_name_H-M   'P 1'
#
loop_
_entity.id
_entity.type
_entity.pdbx_description
1 polymer ?
#
loop_
_entity_poly.entity_id
_entity_poly.type
_entity_poly.pdbx_seq_one_letter_code
_entity_poly.pdbx_strand_id
1 'polypeptide(L)'
;MSAAPPITDHATSAVRSTRSVVLVLIGSALVLKAAGFAWDFIGYYVSDGLGHGTTAAGAALTAFGVGWCVGLATAGALTDRLGQRAALVTLMTLSSLACFALALAQSLPALLIVAFFLGMTMEAHRPAVSATINTAFDSEAGRTRAQAWLYWTSNVGIALCAAAGGYAAHHHGYRTLFVINGLACLAFALVARRALPPRPRTTDAESGLTYRRVLADPSLRWAALASLCGMTCAWGLVSVLPLLMASDSLPPTSYGAVMLANTIAVLVLTPPLTRVLVGAGETPKYPLAPILAIGCAILGLGIGFAALQHTTSGYALAAVLLVPGEIAYSIGLGAYISTHVPQGATGRYQAVISGSQAAASLPPLGIALALHAGGRPLVAVLLLSTALAAVAACRPLAKTLRRPGSRTPLPAVPQRLDLEGAEQ
;
A
#
# COMPACT_ATOMS: atom_id res chain seq x y z
N MET A 1 36.28 -47.19 -10.19
CA MET A 1 34.97 -46.65 -10.51
C MET A 1 34.25 -46.42 -9.18
N SER A 2 34.29 -45.19 -8.71
CA SER A 2 33.61 -44.78 -7.47
C SER A 2 32.35 -44.01 -7.87
N ALA A 3 31.17 -44.53 -7.57
CA ALA A 3 29.90 -43.88 -7.84
C ALA A 3 29.70 -42.73 -6.87
N ALA A 4 29.47 -41.52 -7.40
CA ALA A 4 29.09 -40.37 -6.61
C ALA A 4 27.69 -40.57 -6.02
N PRO A 5 27.43 -40.11 -4.77
CA PRO A 5 26.13 -40.26 -4.14
C PRO A 5 25.08 -39.35 -4.80
N PRO A 6 23.79 -39.71 -4.81
CA PRO A 6 22.73 -38.94 -5.43
C PRO A 6 22.41 -37.68 -4.61
N ILE A 7 22.69 -36.51 -5.19
CA ILE A 7 22.48 -35.15 -4.59
C ILE A 7 21.01 -34.68 -4.76
N THR A 8 20.03 -35.53 -5.00
CA THR A 8 18.73 -35.06 -5.55
C THR A 8 17.55 -34.95 -4.59
N ASP A 9 17.54 -35.57 -3.40
CA ASP A 9 16.32 -35.60 -2.59
C ASP A 9 16.16 -34.44 -1.58
N HIS A 10 17.23 -33.96 -1.00
CA HIS A 10 17.14 -32.86 -0.04
C HIS A 10 16.89 -31.49 -0.68
N ALA A 11 17.44 -31.25 -1.88
CA ALA A 11 17.25 -29.98 -2.59
C ALA A 11 15.81 -29.87 -3.15
N THR A 12 15.25 -30.95 -3.66
CA THR A 12 13.86 -30.98 -4.17
C THR A 12 12.82 -30.86 -3.06
N SER A 13 13.06 -31.41 -1.88
CA SER A 13 12.17 -31.25 -0.71
C SER A 13 12.19 -29.83 -0.14
N ALA A 14 13.36 -29.20 -0.09
CA ALA A 14 13.51 -27.81 0.37
C ALA A 14 12.83 -26.82 -0.58
N VAL A 15 12.97 -27.00 -1.89
CA VAL A 15 12.31 -26.15 -2.92
C VAL A 15 10.79 -26.33 -2.91
N ARG A 16 10.28 -27.54 -2.71
CA ARG A 16 8.84 -27.77 -2.54
C ARG A 16 8.31 -27.11 -1.27
N SER A 17 9.01 -27.19 -0.16
CA SER A 17 8.66 -26.54 1.10
C SER A 17 8.58 -25.01 0.95
N THR A 18 9.53 -24.40 0.26
CA THR A 18 9.61 -22.94 0.06
C THR A 18 8.46 -22.42 -0.83
N ARG A 19 8.16 -23.13 -1.94
CA ARG A 19 7.02 -22.75 -2.80
C ARG A 19 5.67 -22.85 -2.08
N SER A 20 5.48 -23.88 -1.25
CA SER A 20 4.28 -24.04 -0.43
C SER A 20 4.11 -22.90 0.56
N VAL A 21 5.17 -22.45 1.21
CA VAL A 21 5.14 -21.31 2.14
C VAL A 21 4.69 -20.03 1.42
N VAL A 22 5.21 -19.75 0.22
CA VAL A 22 4.83 -18.55 -0.54
C VAL A 22 3.35 -18.62 -0.99
N LEU A 23 2.90 -19.78 -1.48
CA LEU A 23 1.49 -19.95 -1.86
C LEU A 23 0.54 -19.75 -0.68
N VAL A 24 0.90 -20.27 0.49
CA VAL A 24 0.15 -20.09 1.73
C VAL A 24 0.11 -18.61 2.14
N LEU A 25 1.22 -17.89 2.04
CA LEU A 25 1.25 -16.45 2.33
C LEU A 25 0.41 -15.63 1.35
N ILE A 26 0.48 -15.93 0.05
CA ILE A 26 -0.32 -15.25 -0.98
C ILE A 26 -1.82 -15.54 -0.75
N GLY A 27 -2.20 -16.80 -0.48
CA GLY A 27 -3.58 -17.15 -0.16
C GLY A 27 -4.08 -16.48 1.12
N SER A 28 -3.24 -16.40 2.14
CA SER A 28 -3.57 -15.69 3.39
C SER A 28 -3.70 -14.19 3.19
N ALA A 29 -2.88 -13.59 2.32
CA ALA A 29 -3.00 -12.19 1.94
C ALA A 29 -4.31 -11.89 1.20
N LEU A 30 -4.77 -12.82 0.34
CA LEU A 30 -6.08 -12.74 -0.29
C LEU A 30 -7.21 -12.68 0.76
N VAL A 31 -7.21 -13.62 1.72
CA VAL A 31 -8.23 -13.68 2.79
C VAL A 31 -8.18 -12.40 3.64
N LEU A 32 -6.98 -11.95 4.00
CA LEU A 32 -6.79 -10.72 4.79
C LEU A 32 -7.32 -9.48 4.06
N LYS A 33 -7.11 -9.38 2.75
CA LYS A 33 -7.62 -8.26 1.94
C LYS A 33 -9.12 -8.37 1.67
N ALA A 34 -9.65 -9.59 1.46
CA ALA A 34 -11.08 -9.82 1.31
C ALA A 34 -11.89 -9.51 2.58
N ALA A 35 -11.27 -9.66 3.74
CA ALA A 35 -11.85 -9.34 5.05
C ALA A 35 -11.35 -8.00 5.62
N GLY A 36 -10.70 -7.15 4.82
CA GLY A 36 -10.07 -5.89 5.23
C GLY A 36 -11.04 -4.74 5.52
N PHE A 37 -12.20 -5.04 6.05
CA PHE A 37 -13.35 -4.13 6.21
C PHE A 37 -13.10 -2.92 7.10
N ALA A 38 -12.18 -3.03 8.07
CA ALA A 38 -12.01 -2.00 9.09
C ALA A 38 -11.58 -0.67 8.47
N TRP A 39 -10.68 -0.66 7.50
CA TRP A 39 -10.25 0.55 6.81
C TRP A 39 -11.37 1.15 5.95
N ASP A 40 -12.05 0.33 5.16
CA ASP A 40 -13.03 0.79 4.19
C ASP A 40 -14.33 1.29 4.85
N PHE A 41 -14.69 0.74 6.02
CA PHE A 41 -15.99 1.00 6.65
C PHE A 41 -15.91 1.76 7.98
N ILE A 42 -14.72 2.08 8.53
CA ILE A 42 -14.60 2.86 9.77
C ILE A 42 -15.24 4.25 9.64
N GLY A 43 -15.15 4.88 8.47
CA GLY A 43 -15.79 6.17 8.20
C GLY A 43 -17.31 6.10 8.36
N TYR A 44 -17.95 5.12 7.73
CA TYR A 44 -19.38 4.87 7.84
C TYR A 44 -19.78 4.46 9.25
N TYR A 45 -18.99 3.60 9.92
CA TYR A 45 -19.28 3.18 11.29
C TYR A 45 -19.33 4.37 12.25
N VAL A 46 -18.38 5.29 12.15
CA VAL A 46 -18.30 6.46 13.03
C VAL A 46 -19.37 7.50 12.69
N SER A 47 -19.59 7.78 11.39
CA SER A 47 -20.53 8.83 10.97
C SER A 47 -22.00 8.39 11.06
N ASP A 48 -22.32 7.24 10.49
CA ASP A 48 -23.67 6.71 10.33
C ASP A 48 -24.01 5.70 11.44
N GLY A 49 -23.17 4.70 11.65
CA GLY A 49 -23.43 3.63 12.61
C GLY A 49 -23.48 4.06 14.06
N LEU A 50 -22.66 5.06 14.46
CA LEU A 50 -22.65 5.63 15.82
C LEU A 50 -23.20 7.05 15.90
N GLY A 51 -23.49 7.69 14.78
CA GLY A 51 -24.07 9.02 14.73
C GLY A 51 -23.13 10.16 15.18
N HIS A 52 -21.80 9.94 15.21
CA HIS A 52 -20.84 10.98 15.60
C HIS A 52 -20.60 12.04 14.50
N GLY A 53 -21.13 11.81 13.30
CA GLY A 53 -21.01 12.72 12.16
C GLY A 53 -19.69 12.62 11.40
N THR A 54 -19.62 13.36 10.27
CA THR A 54 -18.53 13.26 9.29
C THR A 54 -17.19 13.78 9.82
N THR A 55 -17.19 14.80 10.70
CA THR A 55 -15.94 15.32 11.31
C THR A 55 -15.27 14.27 12.19
N ALA A 56 -16.04 13.56 13.02
CA ALA A 56 -15.55 12.48 13.87
C ALA A 56 -15.03 11.30 13.02
N ALA A 57 -15.73 10.96 11.93
CA ALA A 57 -15.30 9.97 10.97
C ALA A 57 -13.96 10.36 10.32
N GLY A 58 -13.82 11.62 9.89
CA GLY A 58 -12.57 12.17 9.36
C GLY A 58 -11.43 12.10 10.39
N ALA A 59 -11.72 12.40 11.66
CA ALA A 59 -10.74 12.28 12.74
C ALA A 59 -10.29 10.83 12.96
N ALA A 60 -11.20 9.86 12.92
CA ALA A 60 -10.88 8.43 13.06
C ALA A 60 -10.01 7.93 11.89
N LEU A 61 -10.35 8.31 10.65
CA LEU A 61 -9.54 7.99 9.47
C LEU A 61 -8.15 8.63 9.54
N THR A 62 -8.05 9.87 10.01
CA THR A 62 -6.76 10.55 10.22
C THR A 62 -5.95 9.89 11.33
N ALA A 63 -6.58 9.49 12.44
CA ALA A 63 -5.92 8.75 13.51
C ALA A 63 -5.35 7.42 13.01
N PHE A 64 -6.10 6.69 12.18
CA PHE A 64 -5.61 5.50 11.47
C PHE A 64 -4.39 5.83 10.59
N GLY A 65 -4.46 6.90 9.82
CA GLY A 65 -3.36 7.36 8.96
C GLY A 65 -2.09 7.70 9.75
N VAL A 66 -2.22 8.40 10.87
CA VAL A 66 -1.09 8.66 11.79
C VAL A 66 -0.50 7.36 12.31
N GLY A 67 -1.35 6.44 12.74
CA GLY A 67 -0.94 5.10 13.16
C GLY A 67 -0.16 4.38 12.06
N TRP A 68 -0.64 4.42 10.82
CA TRP A 68 0.03 3.81 9.68
C TRP A 68 1.43 4.39 9.44
N CYS A 69 1.59 5.72 9.49
CA CYS A 69 2.90 6.36 9.38
C CYS A 69 3.87 5.87 10.47
N VAL A 70 3.40 5.80 11.72
CA VAL A 70 4.19 5.28 12.86
C VAL A 70 4.51 3.80 12.68
N GLY A 71 3.55 3.01 12.24
CA GLY A 71 3.71 1.57 11.97
C GLY A 71 4.80 1.31 10.92
N LEU A 72 4.77 2.01 9.79
CA LEU A 72 5.80 1.87 8.77
C LEU A 72 7.19 2.30 9.25
N ALA A 73 7.28 3.37 10.03
CA ALA A 73 8.54 3.85 10.59
C ALA A 73 9.17 2.84 11.57
N THR A 74 8.34 2.07 12.27
CA THR A 74 8.77 1.12 13.30
C THR A 74 8.86 -0.34 12.80
N ALA A 75 8.18 -0.68 11.71
CA ALA A 75 8.07 -2.05 11.19
C ALA A 75 9.43 -2.67 10.85
N GLY A 76 10.35 -1.90 10.26
CA GLY A 76 11.71 -2.37 9.96
C GLY A 76 12.46 -2.78 11.24
N ALA A 77 12.55 -1.86 12.20
CA ALA A 77 13.21 -2.11 13.46
C ALA A 77 12.57 -3.27 14.26
N LEU A 78 11.25 -3.43 14.17
CA LEU A 78 10.54 -4.54 14.79
C LEU A 78 10.90 -5.87 14.12
N THR A 79 10.94 -5.88 12.77
CA THR A 79 11.31 -7.08 12.00
C THR A 79 12.76 -7.49 12.24
N ASP A 80 13.69 -6.52 12.35
CA ASP A 80 15.11 -6.76 12.63
C ASP A 80 15.32 -7.33 14.04
N ARG A 81 14.55 -6.83 15.01
CA ARG A 81 14.67 -7.28 16.42
C ARG A 81 14.02 -8.61 16.69
N LEU A 82 12.84 -8.85 16.14
CA LEU A 82 12.04 -10.04 16.42
C LEU A 82 12.25 -11.17 15.38
N GLY A 83 12.76 -10.82 14.19
CA GLY A 83 12.73 -11.68 13.01
C GLY A 83 11.36 -11.69 12.31
N GLN A 84 11.35 -12.04 11.02
CA GLN A 84 10.17 -11.96 10.15
C GLN A 84 8.92 -12.67 10.69
N ARG A 85 9.10 -13.93 11.20
CA ARG A 85 7.99 -14.72 11.75
C ARG A 85 7.36 -14.07 12.97
N ALA A 86 8.18 -13.70 13.96
CA ALA A 86 7.67 -13.12 15.20
C ALA A 86 7.04 -11.75 14.95
N ALA A 87 7.65 -10.93 14.09
CA ALA A 87 7.09 -9.63 13.70
C ALA A 87 5.70 -9.79 13.05
N LEU A 88 5.54 -10.70 12.07
CA LEU A 88 4.25 -10.96 11.43
C LEU A 88 3.20 -11.46 12.42
N VAL A 89 3.55 -12.44 13.27
CA VAL A 89 2.63 -12.98 14.27
C VAL A 89 2.19 -11.88 15.25
N THR A 90 3.13 -11.08 15.75
CA THR A 90 2.83 -9.99 16.71
C THR A 90 1.94 -8.93 16.07
N LEU A 91 2.32 -8.42 14.89
CA LEU A 91 1.56 -7.37 14.20
C LEU A 91 0.14 -7.83 13.86
N MET A 92 -0.04 -9.05 13.36
CA MET A 92 -1.37 -9.56 13.00
C MET A 92 -2.22 -9.89 14.23
N THR A 93 -1.61 -10.34 15.33
CA THR A 93 -2.33 -10.54 16.58
C THR A 93 -2.80 -9.19 17.17
N LEU A 94 -1.92 -8.18 17.16
CA LEU A 94 -2.29 -6.83 17.61
C LEU A 94 -3.37 -6.21 16.71
N SER A 95 -3.29 -6.40 15.38
CA SER A 95 -4.34 -5.97 14.45
C SER A 95 -5.67 -6.65 14.74
N SER A 96 -5.66 -7.96 15.05
CA SER A 96 -6.86 -8.71 15.44
C SER A 96 -7.49 -8.13 16.69
N LEU A 97 -6.69 -7.88 17.73
CA LEU A 97 -7.17 -7.26 18.99
C LEU A 97 -7.72 -5.86 18.75
N ALA A 98 -7.07 -5.06 17.90
CA ALA A 98 -7.56 -3.74 17.54
C ALA A 98 -8.89 -3.79 16.76
N CYS A 99 -9.07 -4.76 15.86
CA CYS A 99 -10.35 -4.98 15.18
C CYS A 99 -11.47 -5.35 16.17
N PHE A 100 -11.22 -6.24 17.13
CA PHE A 100 -12.19 -6.57 18.15
C PHE A 100 -12.50 -5.38 19.08
N ALA A 101 -11.46 -4.62 19.45
CA ALA A 101 -11.64 -3.39 20.21
C ALA A 101 -12.47 -2.36 19.43
N LEU A 102 -12.27 -2.23 18.10
CA LEU A 102 -13.06 -1.35 17.24
C LEU A 102 -14.55 -1.76 17.21
N ALA A 103 -14.83 -3.06 17.17
CA ALA A 103 -16.21 -3.56 17.24
C ALA A 103 -16.93 -3.21 18.56
N LEU A 104 -16.17 -2.99 19.65
CA LEU A 104 -16.71 -2.67 20.98
C LEU A 104 -16.68 -1.17 21.27
N ALA A 105 -15.82 -0.40 20.59
CA ALA A 105 -15.65 1.03 20.84
C ALA A 105 -16.89 1.82 20.40
N GLN A 106 -17.41 2.67 21.29
CA GLN A 106 -18.57 3.53 21.02
C GLN A 106 -18.27 5.01 21.26
N SER A 107 -17.36 5.32 22.19
CA SER A 107 -16.97 6.70 22.47
C SER A 107 -15.91 7.19 21.49
N LEU A 108 -15.98 8.46 21.10
CA LEU A 108 -15.05 9.04 20.15
C LEU A 108 -13.57 8.90 20.58
N PRO A 109 -13.18 9.16 21.85
CA PRO A 109 -11.79 8.95 22.27
C PRO A 109 -11.32 7.50 22.10
N ALA A 110 -12.15 6.51 22.45
CA ALA A 110 -11.83 5.09 22.28
C ALA A 110 -11.65 4.74 20.79
N LEU A 111 -12.55 5.25 19.93
CA LEU A 111 -12.46 5.07 18.47
C LEU A 111 -11.15 5.63 17.89
N LEU A 112 -10.75 6.84 18.31
CA LEU A 112 -9.50 7.46 17.84
C LEU A 112 -8.27 6.66 18.27
N ILE A 113 -8.23 6.22 19.53
CA ILE A 113 -7.12 5.39 20.06
C ILE A 113 -7.05 4.06 19.33
N VAL A 114 -8.19 3.37 19.17
CA VAL A 114 -8.22 2.08 18.48
C VAL A 114 -7.88 2.22 17.01
N ALA A 115 -8.39 3.24 16.33
CA ALA A 115 -8.07 3.53 14.93
C ALA A 115 -6.57 3.77 14.74
N PHE A 116 -5.93 4.52 15.64
CA PHE A 116 -4.47 4.72 15.64
C PHE A 116 -3.71 3.39 15.73
N PHE A 117 -4.01 2.55 16.73
CA PHE A 117 -3.34 1.27 16.90
C PHE A 117 -3.62 0.29 15.76
N LEU A 118 -4.83 0.31 15.20
CA LEU A 118 -5.18 -0.47 14.03
C LEU A 118 -4.35 -0.05 12.81
N GLY A 119 -4.26 1.25 12.53
CA GLY A 119 -3.41 1.77 11.46
C GLY A 119 -1.94 1.41 11.65
N MET A 120 -1.43 1.51 12.89
CA MET A 120 -0.04 1.20 13.23
C MET A 120 0.31 -0.27 12.96
N THR A 121 -0.62 -1.21 13.12
CA THR A 121 -0.33 -2.64 13.03
C THR A 121 -0.76 -3.25 11.70
N MET A 122 -1.88 -2.80 11.13
CA MET A 122 -2.53 -3.44 9.99
C MET A 122 -1.69 -3.44 8.72
N GLU A 123 -1.03 -2.34 8.38
CA GLU A 123 -0.20 -2.23 7.16
C GLU A 123 1.29 -2.50 7.41
N ALA A 124 1.73 -2.54 8.66
CA ALA A 124 3.13 -2.79 9.04
C ALA A 124 3.62 -4.22 8.70
N HIS A 125 2.71 -5.15 8.38
CA HIS A 125 3.07 -6.52 7.97
C HIS A 125 3.61 -6.60 6.53
N ARG A 126 3.28 -5.63 5.65
CA ARG A 126 3.63 -5.68 4.21
C ARG A 126 5.12 -5.82 3.93
N PRO A 127 6.02 -5.05 4.58
CA PRO A 127 7.46 -5.22 4.38
C PRO A 127 7.95 -6.63 4.72
N ALA A 128 7.44 -7.21 5.81
CA ALA A 128 7.84 -8.55 6.24
C ALA A 128 7.35 -9.65 5.28
N VAL A 129 6.15 -9.52 4.71
CA VAL A 129 5.64 -10.43 3.66
C VAL A 129 6.51 -10.32 2.40
N SER A 130 6.79 -9.11 1.93
CA SER A 130 7.65 -8.89 0.75
C SER A 130 9.06 -9.42 0.97
N ALA A 131 9.66 -9.19 2.14
CA ALA A 131 10.96 -9.73 2.50
C ALA A 131 10.96 -11.28 2.49
N THR A 132 9.91 -11.90 3.01
CA THR A 132 9.76 -13.37 2.99
C THR A 132 9.69 -13.91 1.56
N ILE A 133 8.92 -13.27 0.68
CA ILE A 133 8.86 -13.65 -0.74
C ILE A 133 10.22 -13.49 -1.41
N ASN A 134 10.90 -12.37 -1.18
CA ASN A 134 12.20 -12.11 -1.78
C ASN A 134 13.30 -13.08 -1.35
N THR A 135 13.22 -13.59 -0.12
CA THR A 135 14.17 -14.60 0.39
C THR A 135 13.77 -16.03 0.02
N ALA A 136 12.55 -16.26 -0.45
CA ALA A 136 12.04 -17.58 -0.81
C ALA A 136 12.44 -18.04 -2.22
N PHE A 137 12.90 -17.14 -3.09
CA PHE A 137 13.29 -17.45 -4.47
C PHE A 137 14.72 -16.97 -4.75
N ASP A 138 15.54 -17.85 -5.30
CA ASP A 138 16.91 -17.51 -5.72
C ASP A 138 16.92 -16.71 -7.03
N SER A 139 15.95 -16.94 -7.92
CA SER A 139 15.85 -16.28 -9.22
C SER A 139 15.03 -14.98 -9.15
N GLU A 140 15.50 -13.96 -9.86
CA GLU A 140 14.78 -12.67 -10.01
C GLU A 140 13.40 -12.87 -10.66
N ALA A 141 13.31 -13.72 -11.68
CA ALA A 141 12.05 -14.06 -12.32
C ALA A 141 11.04 -14.71 -11.35
N GLY A 142 11.51 -15.56 -10.43
CA GLY A 142 10.67 -16.17 -9.40
C GLY A 142 10.12 -15.14 -8.41
N ARG A 143 10.97 -14.22 -7.94
CA ARG A 143 10.58 -13.09 -7.06
C ARG A 143 9.55 -12.20 -7.71
N THR A 144 9.82 -11.77 -8.96
CA THR A 144 8.90 -10.91 -9.73
C THR A 144 7.54 -11.57 -9.93
N ARG A 145 7.52 -12.87 -10.28
CA ARG A 145 6.25 -13.61 -10.44
C ARG A 145 5.47 -13.71 -9.13
N ALA A 146 6.14 -13.99 -8.00
CA ALA A 146 5.48 -14.09 -6.70
C ALA A 146 4.92 -12.73 -6.25
N GLN A 147 5.66 -11.63 -6.47
CA GLN A 147 5.18 -10.27 -6.19
C GLN A 147 3.98 -9.89 -7.08
N ALA A 148 3.99 -10.28 -8.36
CA ALA A 148 2.87 -10.08 -9.26
C ALA A 148 1.61 -10.84 -8.79
N TRP A 149 1.76 -12.09 -8.34
CA TRP A 149 0.65 -12.85 -7.76
C TRP A 149 0.14 -12.23 -6.47
N LEU A 150 1.03 -11.74 -5.58
CA LEU A 150 0.63 -11.04 -4.36
C LEU A 150 -0.17 -9.77 -4.69
N TYR A 151 0.27 -9.02 -5.69
CA TYR A 151 -0.45 -7.82 -6.15
C TYR A 151 -1.83 -8.18 -6.71
N TRP A 152 -1.90 -9.19 -7.59
CA TRP A 152 -3.16 -9.62 -8.21
C TRP A 152 -4.16 -10.14 -7.17
N THR A 153 -3.75 -11.02 -6.26
CA THR A 153 -4.60 -11.55 -5.19
C THR A 153 -5.05 -10.44 -4.23
N SER A 154 -4.22 -9.43 -3.98
CA SER A 154 -4.60 -8.27 -3.16
C SER A 154 -5.74 -7.48 -3.81
N ASN A 155 -5.68 -7.24 -5.12
CA ASN A 155 -6.76 -6.53 -5.84
C ASN A 155 -8.06 -7.36 -5.87
N VAL A 156 -7.97 -8.68 -6.09
CA VAL A 156 -9.15 -9.57 -5.98
C VAL A 156 -9.74 -9.52 -4.57
N GLY A 157 -8.88 -9.51 -3.53
CA GLY A 157 -9.31 -9.38 -2.14
C GLY A 157 -10.05 -8.07 -1.88
N ILE A 158 -9.53 -6.95 -2.36
CA ILE A 158 -10.18 -5.62 -2.25
C ILE A 158 -11.55 -5.63 -2.94
N ALA A 159 -11.68 -6.26 -4.11
CA ALA A 159 -12.97 -6.41 -4.79
C ALA A 159 -14.00 -7.18 -3.96
N LEU A 160 -13.56 -8.31 -3.39
CA LEU A 160 -14.41 -9.13 -2.53
C LEU A 160 -14.79 -8.37 -1.25
N CYS A 161 -13.86 -7.64 -0.65
CA CYS A 161 -14.11 -6.77 0.50
C CYS A 161 -15.19 -5.75 0.20
N ALA A 162 -15.06 -5.02 -0.92
CA ALA A 162 -16.03 -4.00 -1.31
C ALA A 162 -17.43 -4.59 -1.54
N ALA A 163 -17.51 -5.68 -2.31
CA ALA A 163 -18.79 -6.32 -2.63
C ALA A 163 -19.47 -6.92 -1.40
N ALA A 164 -18.72 -7.68 -0.59
CA ALA A 164 -19.26 -8.33 0.59
C ALA A 164 -19.49 -7.35 1.76
N GLY A 165 -18.61 -6.35 1.91
CA GLY A 165 -18.62 -5.42 3.02
C GLY A 165 -19.85 -4.53 3.04
N GLY A 166 -20.24 -3.96 1.89
CA GLY A 166 -21.44 -3.14 1.78
C GLY A 166 -22.71 -3.93 2.12
N TYR A 167 -22.82 -5.16 1.61
CA TYR A 167 -23.94 -6.06 1.91
C TYR A 167 -23.96 -6.46 3.39
N ALA A 168 -22.83 -6.90 3.93
CA ALA A 168 -22.73 -7.34 5.31
C ALA A 168 -22.93 -6.20 6.32
N ALA A 169 -22.46 -4.98 6.02
CA ALA A 169 -22.73 -3.80 6.83
C ALA A 169 -24.23 -3.50 6.92
N HIS A 170 -24.93 -3.59 5.80
CA HIS A 170 -26.38 -3.31 5.75
C HIS A 170 -27.20 -4.36 6.51
N HIS A 171 -26.88 -5.65 6.38
CA HIS A 171 -27.68 -6.74 6.94
C HIS A 171 -27.26 -7.17 8.36
N HIS A 172 -25.97 -7.07 8.70
CA HIS A 172 -25.41 -7.59 9.96
C HIS A 172 -24.74 -6.51 10.82
N GLY A 173 -24.69 -5.27 10.29
CA GLY A 173 -24.06 -4.14 10.97
C GLY A 173 -22.53 -4.13 10.91
N TYR A 174 -21.95 -2.95 11.14
CA TYR A 174 -20.50 -2.71 11.04
C TYR A 174 -19.66 -3.53 12.02
N ARG A 175 -20.19 -3.84 13.23
CA ARG A 175 -19.45 -4.61 14.25
C ARG A 175 -19.08 -6.00 13.75
N THR A 176 -19.98 -6.64 13.01
CA THR A 176 -19.73 -7.95 12.39
C THR A 176 -18.55 -7.91 11.41
N LEU A 177 -18.44 -6.83 10.63
CA LEU A 177 -17.32 -6.62 9.70
C LEU A 177 -15.97 -6.58 10.44
N PHE A 178 -15.91 -5.86 11.55
CA PHE A 178 -14.68 -5.74 12.34
C PHE A 178 -14.32 -7.05 13.04
N VAL A 179 -15.30 -7.82 13.49
CA VAL A 179 -15.07 -9.16 14.04
C VAL A 179 -14.51 -10.09 12.96
N ILE A 180 -15.09 -10.11 11.76
CA ILE A 180 -14.59 -10.92 10.64
C ILE A 180 -13.17 -10.50 10.28
N ASN A 181 -12.87 -9.20 10.22
CA ASN A 181 -11.52 -8.70 9.95
C ASN A 181 -10.53 -9.13 11.05
N GLY A 182 -10.93 -9.06 12.31
CA GLY A 182 -10.13 -9.54 13.44
C GLY A 182 -9.82 -11.03 13.35
N LEU A 183 -10.80 -11.85 13.02
CA LEU A 183 -10.64 -13.29 12.80
C LEU A 183 -9.70 -13.59 11.62
N ALA A 184 -9.78 -12.83 10.52
CA ALA A 184 -8.88 -12.97 9.39
C ALA A 184 -7.43 -12.62 9.76
N CYS A 185 -7.22 -11.55 10.54
CA CYS A 185 -5.90 -11.19 11.07
C CYS A 185 -5.33 -12.30 11.97
N LEU A 186 -6.17 -12.88 12.86
CA LEU A 186 -5.75 -13.96 13.72
C LEU A 186 -5.42 -15.24 12.94
N ALA A 187 -6.23 -15.57 11.94
CA ALA A 187 -5.97 -16.69 11.03
C ALA A 187 -4.64 -16.51 10.30
N PHE A 188 -4.35 -15.30 9.79
CA PHE A 188 -3.06 -15.00 9.17
C PHE A 188 -1.91 -15.14 10.17
N ALA A 189 -2.05 -14.66 11.41
CA ALA A 189 -1.04 -14.83 12.46
C ALA A 189 -0.75 -16.31 12.74
N LEU A 190 -1.79 -17.14 12.83
CA LEU A 190 -1.65 -18.59 13.05
C LEU A 190 -0.97 -19.29 11.85
N VAL A 191 -1.34 -18.93 10.64
CA VAL A 191 -0.70 -19.43 9.42
C VAL A 191 0.77 -19.02 9.37
N ALA A 192 1.10 -17.76 9.61
CA ALA A 192 2.48 -17.27 9.64
C ALA A 192 3.31 -17.99 10.71
N ARG A 193 2.72 -18.24 11.89
CA ARG A 193 3.36 -19.00 12.97
C ARG A 193 3.70 -20.45 12.58
N ARG A 194 2.85 -21.10 11.78
CA ARG A 194 3.05 -22.50 11.37
C ARG A 194 3.90 -22.64 10.11
N ALA A 195 3.71 -21.74 9.14
CA ALA A 195 4.35 -21.85 7.84
C ALA A 195 5.76 -21.28 7.79
N LEU A 196 6.06 -20.24 8.59
CA LEU A 196 7.37 -19.60 8.55
C LEU A 196 8.34 -20.27 9.53
N PRO A 197 9.56 -20.60 9.08
CA PRO A 197 10.60 -21.09 9.99
C PRO A 197 11.06 -19.98 10.94
N PRO A 198 11.44 -20.30 12.19
CA PRO A 198 12.09 -19.36 13.06
C PRO A 198 13.47 -19.04 12.45
N ARG A 199 13.61 -17.88 11.82
CA ARG A 199 14.92 -17.44 11.28
C ARG A 199 15.65 -16.59 12.31
N PRO A 200 17.00 -16.75 12.41
CA PRO A 200 17.82 -15.86 13.21
C PRO A 200 17.72 -14.42 12.68
N ARG A 201 17.96 -13.45 13.58
CA ARG A 201 18.11 -12.04 13.25
C ARG A 201 19.13 -11.90 12.12
N THR A 202 18.73 -11.38 10.99
CA THR A 202 19.66 -10.92 9.97
C THR A 202 20.07 -9.50 10.37
N THR A 203 21.28 -9.36 10.85
CA THR A 203 21.96 -8.06 10.82
C THR A 203 22.21 -7.77 9.34
N ASP A 204 21.35 -6.92 8.76
CA ASP A 204 21.57 -6.43 7.41
C ASP A 204 22.96 -5.81 7.32
N ALA A 205 23.74 -6.28 6.33
CA ALA A 205 24.96 -5.62 5.93
C ALA A 205 24.63 -4.16 5.63
N GLU A 206 25.23 -3.25 6.40
CA GLU A 206 25.11 -1.81 6.25
C GLU A 206 25.37 -1.44 4.79
N SER A 207 24.31 -1.19 4.02
CA SER A 207 24.45 -0.43 2.78
C SER A 207 24.95 0.94 3.22
N GLY A 208 26.16 1.33 2.87
CA GLY A 208 26.89 2.53 3.35
C GLY A 208 26.21 3.88 3.03
N LEU A 209 24.94 3.89 2.62
CA LEU A 209 24.14 5.09 2.34
C LEU A 209 23.27 5.43 3.57
N THR A 210 23.55 6.57 4.20
CA THR A 210 22.74 7.12 5.28
C THR A 210 21.43 7.68 4.74
N TYR A 211 20.31 7.59 5.48
CA TYR A 211 19.03 8.24 5.14
C TYR A 211 19.18 9.73 4.80
N ARG A 212 20.09 10.45 5.45
CA ARG A 212 20.39 11.84 5.14
C ARG A 212 20.86 12.04 3.69
N ARG A 213 21.67 11.14 3.14
CA ARG A 213 22.12 11.18 1.73
C ARG A 213 20.98 10.83 0.78
N VAL A 214 20.17 9.85 1.12
CA VAL A 214 18.99 9.45 0.33
C VAL A 214 17.99 10.61 0.24
N LEU A 215 17.68 11.28 1.34
CA LEU A 215 16.80 12.45 1.39
C LEU A 215 17.42 13.71 0.74
N ALA A 216 18.73 13.75 0.55
CA ALA A 216 19.39 14.82 -0.19
C ALA A 216 19.21 14.73 -1.71
N ASP A 217 18.80 13.55 -2.23
CA ASP A 217 18.54 13.37 -3.66
C ASP A 217 17.33 14.20 -4.12
N PRO A 218 17.53 15.19 -5.02
CA PRO A 218 16.43 16.01 -5.52
C PRO A 218 15.38 15.20 -6.29
N SER A 219 15.80 14.14 -7.00
CA SER A 219 14.87 13.31 -7.77
C SER A 219 13.91 12.56 -6.85
N LEU A 220 14.42 12.02 -5.73
CA LEU A 220 13.59 11.36 -4.72
C LEU A 220 12.61 12.32 -4.05
N ARG A 221 13.05 13.54 -3.71
CA ARG A 221 12.17 14.53 -3.08
C ARG A 221 10.98 14.89 -3.96
N TRP A 222 11.22 15.12 -5.25
CA TRP A 222 10.15 15.43 -6.20
C TRP A 222 9.26 14.21 -6.49
N ALA A 223 9.84 13.01 -6.60
CA ALA A 223 9.08 11.78 -6.73
C ALA A 223 8.23 11.50 -5.49
N ALA A 224 8.76 11.72 -4.28
CA ALA A 224 8.02 11.56 -3.03
C ALA A 224 6.89 12.60 -2.88
N LEU A 225 7.10 13.86 -3.31
CA LEU A 225 6.05 14.88 -3.31
C LEU A 225 4.95 14.53 -4.32
N ALA A 226 5.30 14.14 -5.55
CA ALA A 226 4.33 13.69 -6.54
C ALA A 226 3.58 12.44 -6.05
N SER A 227 4.29 11.51 -5.37
CA SER A 227 3.71 10.32 -4.76
C SER A 227 2.74 10.67 -3.64
N LEU A 228 3.11 11.56 -2.73
CA LEU A 228 2.24 12.03 -1.63
C LEU A 228 0.94 12.62 -2.18
N CYS A 229 1.05 13.59 -3.08
CA CYS A 229 -0.12 14.30 -3.59
C CYS A 229 -0.98 13.39 -4.52
N GLY A 230 -0.36 12.59 -5.38
CA GLY A 230 -1.08 11.64 -6.25
C GLY A 230 -1.79 10.56 -5.45
N MET A 231 -1.12 10.00 -4.44
CA MET A 231 -1.74 8.99 -3.56
C MET A 231 -2.83 9.57 -2.67
N THR A 232 -2.74 10.85 -2.26
CA THR A 232 -3.85 11.53 -1.56
C THR A 232 -5.13 11.53 -2.40
N CYS A 233 -5.00 11.77 -3.71
CA CYS A 233 -6.14 11.68 -4.63
C CYS A 233 -6.63 10.23 -4.79
N ALA A 234 -5.75 9.26 -4.93
CA ALA A 234 -6.11 7.83 -5.04
C ALA A 234 -6.78 7.31 -3.76
N TRP A 235 -6.19 7.60 -2.58
CA TRP A 235 -6.79 7.24 -1.29
C TRP A 235 -8.10 7.95 -1.01
N GLY A 236 -8.44 9.00 -1.78
CA GLY A 236 -9.75 9.64 -1.72
C GLY A 236 -10.92 8.66 -1.90
N LEU A 237 -10.75 7.55 -2.64
CA LEU A 237 -11.77 6.51 -2.79
C LEU A 237 -12.14 5.85 -1.45
N VAL A 238 -11.18 5.67 -0.55
CA VAL A 238 -11.41 4.98 0.73
C VAL A 238 -11.50 5.96 1.92
N SER A 239 -11.09 7.20 1.76
CA SER A 239 -11.06 8.19 2.84
C SER A 239 -12.01 9.37 2.66
N VAL A 240 -12.18 9.86 1.44
CA VAL A 240 -13.05 11.01 1.13
C VAL A 240 -14.43 10.53 0.67
N LEU A 241 -14.48 9.54 -0.21
CA LEU A 241 -15.71 9.05 -0.80
C LEU A 241 -16.73 8.56 0.26
N PRO A 242 -16.35 7.75 1.28
CA PRO A 242 -17.28 7.37 2.33
C PRO A 242 -17.88 8.56 3.09
N LEU A 243 -17.08 9.61 3.35
CA LEU A 243 -17.54 10.83 4.01
C LEU A 243 -18.58 11.58 3.17
N LEU A 244 -18.34 11.70 1.86
CA LEU A 244 -19.26 12.35 0.92
C LEU A 244 -20.56 11.56 0.76
N MET A 245 -20.46 10.24 0.59
CA MET A 245 -21.62 9.36 0.44
C MET A 245 -22.46 9.29 1.72
N ALA A 246 -21.81 9.27 2.89
CA ALA A 246 -22.50 9.35 4.17
C ALA A 246 -23.21 10.70 4.35
N SER A 247 -22.63 11.82 3.89
CA SER A 247 -23.29 13.14 3.91
C SER A 247 -24.51 13.21 2.99
N ASP A 248 -24.58 12.37 1.95
CA ASP A 248 -25.75 12.20 1.08
C ASP A 248 -26.77 11.17 1.62
N SER A 249 -26.53 10.61 2.80
CA SER A 249 -27.36 9.54 3.38
C SER A 249 -27.47 8.30 2.48
N LEU A 250 -26.45 8.04 1.66
CA LEU A 250 -26.40 6.85 0.82
C LEU A 250 -26.00 5.62 1.67
N PRO A 251 -26.68 4.48 1.48
CA PRO A 251 -26.42 3.28 2.27
C PRO A 251 -25.02 2.68 2.00
N PRO A 252 -24.44 1.91 2.92
CA PRO A 252 -23.13 1.25 2.73
C PRO A 252 -23.05 0.36 1.50
N THR A 253 -24.19 -0.20 1.05
CA THR A 253 -24.30 -0.98 -0.19
C THR A 253 -23.95 -0.16 -1.43
N SER A 254 -24.30 1.14 -1.45
CA SER A 254 -23.92 2.06 -2.51
C SER A 254 -22.40 2.23 -2.59
N TYR A 255 -21.73 2.38 -1.44
CA TYR A 255 -20.27 2.44 -1.40
C TYR A 255 -19.63 1.13 -1.90
N GLY A 256 -20.14 -0.03 -1.44
CA GLY A 256 -19.70 -1.32 -1.95
C GLY A 256 -19.85 -1.46 -3.47
N ALA A 257 -20.96 -0.99 -4.03
CA ALA A 257 -21.20 -0.98 -5.49
C ALA A 257 -20.19 -0.08 -6.23
N VAL A 258 -19.90 1.10 -5.70
CA VAL A 258 -18.91 2.03 -6.28
C VAL A 258 -17.51 1.42 -6.28
N MET A 259 -17.09 0.83 -5.17
CA MET A 259 -15.78 0.18 -5.05
C MET A 259 -15.67 -1.06 -5.95
N LEU A 260 -16.76 -1.81 -6.11
CA LEU A 260 -16.80 -2.93 -7.05
C LEU A 260 -16.66 -2.45 -8.49
N ALA A 261 -17.35 -1.36 -8.89
CA ALA A 261 -17.22 -0.76 -10.21
C ALA A 261 -15.77 -0.30 -10.48
N ASN A 262 -15.13 0.38 -9.51
CA ASN A 262 -13.71 0.74 -9.59
C ASN A 262 -12.83 -0.49 -9.80
N THR A 263 -13.01 -1.55 -9.01
CA THR A 263 -12.17 -2.75 -9.11
C THR A 263 -12.36 -3.48 -10.43
N ILE A 264 -13.59 -3.61 -10.94
CA ILE A 264 -13.85 -4.17 -12.27
C ILE A 264 -13.12 -3.34 -13.33
N ALA A 265 -13.19 -2.02 -13.25
CA ALA A 265 -12.48 -1.14 -14.17
C ALA A 265 -10.95 -1.33 -14.09
N VAL A 266 -10.37 -1.48 -12.88
CA VAL A 266 -8.94 -1.81 -12.70
C VAL A 266 -8.59 -3.11 -13.41
N LEU A 267 -9.36 -4.18 -13.21
CA LEU A 267 -9.09 -5.48 -13.82
C LEU A 267 -9.18 -5.45 -15.34
N VAL A 268 -10.16 -4.72 -15.89
CA VAL A 268 -10.39 -4.62 -17.33
C VAL A 268 -9.38 -3.68 -18.00
N LEU A 269 -9.08 -2.53 -17.38
CA LEU A 269 -8.25 -1.49 -18.00
C LEU A 269 -6.74 -1.70 -17.79
N THR A 270 -6.32 -2.45 -16.77
CA THR A 270 -4.88 -2.67 -16.50
C THR A 270 -4.15 -3.34 -17.67
N PRO A 271 -4.62 -4.46 -18.28
CA PRO A 271 -3.90 -5.08 -19.37
C PRO A 271 -3.72 -4.20 -20.62
N PRO A 272 -4.76 -3.53 -21.16
CA PRO A 272 -4.59 -2.68 -22.33
C PRO A 272 -3.73 -1.44 -22.05
N LEU A 273 -3.92 -0.75 -20.91
CA LEU A 273 -3.15 0.42 -20.58
C LEU A 273 -1.68 0.09 -20.31
N THR A 274 -1.38 -1.03 -19.66
CA THR A 274 -0.01 -1.49 -19.48
C THR A 274 0.67 -1.75 -20.84
N ARG A 275 -0.01 -2.39 -21.78
CA ARG A 275 0.53 -2.61 -23.14
C ARG A 275 0.80 -1.30 -23.89
N VAL A 276 -0.04 -0.28 -23.70
CA VAL A 276 0.15 1.03 -24.30
C VAL A 276 1.35 1.76 -23.68
N LEU A 277 1.46 1.75 -22.36
CA LEU A 277 2.46 2.53 -21.62
C LEU A 277 3.83 1.84 -21.54
N VAL A 278 3.89 0.51 -21.41
CA VAL A 278 5.13 -0.25 -21.26
C VAL A 278 5.52 -0.98 -22.54
N GLY A 279 4.56 -1.48 -23.30
CA GLY A 279 4.82 -2.25 -24.52
C GLY A 279 5.26 -3.69 -24.26
N ALA A 280 6.03 -4.26 -25.16
CA ALA A 280 6.55 -5.62 -25.06
C ALA A 280 7.86 -5.73 -24.24
N GLY A 281 8.45 -4.58 -23.86
CA GLY A 281 9.67 -4.50 -23.05
C GLY A 281 9.32 -4.31 -21.55
N GLU A 282 10.36 -4.38 -20.71
CA GLU A 282 10.23 -4.15 -19.26
C GLU A 282 10.27 -2.67 -18.87
N THR A 283 10.62 -1.78 -19.81
CA THR A 283 10.74 -0.34 -19.58
C THR A 283 9.58 0.43 -20.23
N PRO A 284 9.10 1.51 -19.60
CA PRO A 284 8.05 2.34 -20.19
C PRO A 284 8.47 2.91 -21.56
N LYS A 285 7.52 2.94 -22.51
CA LYS A 285 7.72 3.54 -23.83
C LYS A 285 7.92 5.06 -23.80
N TYR A 286 7.35 5.70 -22.78
CA TYR A 286 7.34 7.15 -22.62
C TYR A 286 8.17 7.57 -21.42
N PRO A 287 8.67 8.81 -21.37
CA PRO A 287 9.38 9.32 -20.21
C PRO A 287 8.49 9.22 -18.96
N LEU A 288 9.10 8.81 -17.85
CA LEU A 288 8.36 8.48 -16.62
C LEU A 288 7.64 9.68 -15.99
N ALA A 289 8.25 10.88 -16.02
CA ALA A 289 7.65 12.05 -15.39
C ALA A 289 6.35 12.51 -16.06
N PRO A 290 6.18 12.52 -17.40
CA PRO A 290 4.88 12.70 -18.05
C PRO A 290 3.86 11.62 -17.71
N ILE A 291 4.22 10.33 -17.65
CA ILE A 291 3.30 9.27 -17.27
C ILE A 291 2.77 9.53 -15.85
N LEU A 292 3.65 9.83 -14.91
CA LEU A 292 3.28 10.13 -13.53
C LEU A 292 2.41 11.40 -13.44
N ALA A 293 2.75 12.45 -14.21
CA ALA A 293 1.98 13.69 -14.23
C ALA A 293 0.56 13.49 -14.75
N ILE A 294 0.39 12.75 -15.86
CA ILE A 294 -0.91 12.39 -16.42
C ILE A 294 -1.71 11.54 -15.42
N GLY A 295 -1.04 10.56 -14.80
CA GLY A 295 -1.66 9.73 -13.76
C GLY A 295 -2.21 10.58 -12.62
N CYS A 296 -1.40 11.48 -12.05
CA CYS A 296 -1.82 12.39 -10.98
C CYS A 296 -2.94 13.35 -11.41
N ALA A 297 -2.92 13.85 -12.66
CA ALA A 297 -3.96 14.71 -13.18
C ALA A 297 -5.31 13.97 -13.28
N ILE A 298 -5.32 12.76 -13.83
CA ILE A 298 -6.54 11.94 -13.95
C ILE A 298 -7.07 11.56 -12.55
N LEU A 299 -6.20 11.19 -11.61
CA LEU A 299 -6.57 10.91 -10.21
C LEU A 299 -7.28 12.13 -9.60
N GLY A 300 -6.68 13.31 -9.72
CA GLY A 300 -7.28 14.53 -9.18
C GLY A 300 -8.58 14.93 -9.82
N LEU A 301 -8.68 14.83 -11.16
CA LEU A 301 -9.93 15.10 -11.89
C LEU A 301 -11.03 14.11 -11.48
N GLY A 302 -10.71 12.81 -11.36
CA GLY A 302 -11.69 11.80 -10.97
C GLY A 302 -12.20 12.00 -9.54
N ILE A 303 -11.32 12.22 -8.56
CA ILE A 303 -11.76 12.44 -7.17
C ILE A 303 -12.38 13.83 -6.97
N GLY A 304 -11.91 14.85 -7.69
CA GLY A 304 -12.54 16.17 -7.70
C GLY A 304 -13.95 16.13 -8.29
N PHE A 305 -14.14 15.35 -9.36
CA PHE A 305 -15.46 15.09 -9.93
C PHE A 305 -16.36 14.31 -8.94
N ALA A 306 -15.81 13.32 -8.23
CA ALA A 306 -16.54 12.59 -7.18
C ALA A 306 -17.05 13.55 -6.09
N ALA A 307 -16.28 14.56 -5.70
CA ALA A 307 -16.70 15.53 -4.69
C ALA A 307 -17.96 16.33 -5.06
N LEU A 308 -18.27 16.40 -6.34
CA LEU A 308 -19.46 17.12 -6.87
C LEU A 308 -20.67 16.20 -7.13
N GLN A 309 -20.53 14.89 -6.90
CA GLN A 309 -21.60 13.92 -7.13
C GLN A 309 -22.48 13.76 -5.88
N HIS A 310 -23.76 13.34 -6.13
CA HIS A 310 -24.76 13.10 -5.09
C HIS A 310 -25.47 11.75 -5.24
N THR A 311 -25.16 11.00 -6.30
CA THR A 311 -25.82 9.72 -6.61
C THR A 311 -24.82 8.58 -6.68
N THR A 312 -25.26 7.37 -6.37
CA THR A 312 -24.42 6.16 -6.48
C THR A 312 -23.81 6.01 -7.88
N SER A 313 -24.59 6.26 -8.93
CA SER A 313 -24.10 6.20 -10.32
C SER A 313 -23.05 7.26 -10.64
N GLY A 314 -23.22 8.48 -10.13
CA GLY A 314 -22.25 9.56 -10.28
C GLY A 314 -20.92 9.23 -9.59
N TYR A 315 -20.98 8.72 -8.38
CA TYR A 315 -19.80 8.24 -7.64
C TYR A 315 -19.13 7.05 -8.34
N ALA A 316 -19.91 6.10 -8.87
CA ALA A 316 -19.37 4.96 -9.61
C ALA A 316 -18.65 5.40 -10.89
N LEU A 317 -19.24 6.35 -11.64
CA LEU A 317 -18.59 6.94 -12.81
C LEU A 317 -17.27 7.63 -12.45
N ALA A 318 -17.26 8.43 -11.39
CA ALA A 318 -16.05 9.10 -10.91
C ALA A 318 -14.96 8.08 -10.52
N ALA A 319 -15.32 7.01 -9.81
CA ALA A 319 -14.42 5.94 -9.41
C ALA A 319 -13.84 5.16 -10.62
N VAL A 320 -14.63 4.96 -11.67
CA VAL A 320 -14.15 4.34 -12.93
C VAL A 320 -13.23 5.30 -13.71
N LEU A 321 -13.57 6.58 -13.80
CA LEU A 321 -12.75 7.59 -14.51
C LEU A 321 -11.37 7.81 -13.85
N LEU A 322 -11.23 7.51 -12.58
CA LEU A 322 -9.98 7.62 -11.82
C LEU A 322 -8.98 6.48 -12.15
N VAL A 323 -9.47 5.31 -12.59
CA VAL A 323 -8.67 4.09 -12.78
C VAL A 323 -7.49 4.25 -13.76
N PRO A 324 -7.65 4.88 -14.95
CA PRO A 324 -6.49 5.11 -15.82
C PRO A 324 -5.38 5.92 -15.14
N GLY A 325 -5.76 6.81 -14.22
CA GLY A 325 -4.83 7.58 -13.40
C GLY A 325 -4.07 6.71 -12.41
N GLU A 326 -4.73 5.78 -11.71
CA GLU A 326 -4.10 4.81 -10.80
C GLU A 326 -3.07 3.95 -11.52
N ILE A 327 -3.43 3.44 -12.70
CA ILE A 327 -2.54 2.59 -13.50
C ILE A 327 -1.32 3.39 -13.96
N ALA A 328 -1.51 4.59 -14.52
CA ALA A 328 -0.41 5.44 -14.98
C ALA A 328 0.50 5.88 -13.82
N TYR A 329 -0.09 6.26 -12.67
CA TYR A 329 0.64 6.59 -11.45
C TYR A 329 1.52 5.42 -10.97
N SER A 330 0.95 4.22 -10.89
CA SER A 330 1.65 3.01 -10.44
C SER A 330 2.81 2.65 -11.38
N ILE A 331 2.58 2.70 -12.70
CA ILE A 331 3.62 2.45 -13.71
C ILE A 331 4.73 3.51 -13.62
N GLY A 332 4.38 4.80 -13.55
CA GLY A 332 5.36 5.89 -13.46
C GLY A 332 6.23 5.80 -12.22
N LEU A 333 5.64 5.51 -11.06
CA LEU A 333 6.37 5.40 -9.80
C LEU A 333 7.21 4.11 -9.73
N GLY A 334 6.67 2.98 -10.20
CA GLY A 334 7.39 1.71 -10.31
C GLY A 334 8.61 1.83 -11.23
N ALA A 335 8.46 2.50 -12.37
CA ALA A 335 9.56 2.78 -13.30
C ALA A 335 10.64 3.68 -12.68
N TYR A 336 10.26 4.68 -11.87
CA TYR A 336 11.22 5.48 -11.12
C TYR A 336 12.10 4.61 -10.23
N ILE A 337 11.50 3.73 -9.46
CA ILE A 337 12.21 2.86 -8.51
C ILE A 337 13.12 1.88 -9.26
N SER A 338 12.65 1.29 -10.35
CA SER A 338 13.41 0.26 -11.07
C SER A 338 14.58 0.84 -11.92
N THR A 339 14.46 2.08 -12.44
CA THR A 339 15.42 2.60 -13.41
C THR A 339 16.35 3.67 -12.86
N HIS A 340 15.95 4.42 -11.81
CA HIS A 340 16.69 5.59 -11.33
C HIS A 340 17.27 5.43 -9.92
N VAL A 341 16.82 4.41 -9.18
CA VAL A 341 17.33 4.18 -7.83
C VAL A 341 18.65 3.42 -7.89
N PRO A 342 19.72 3.87 -7.20
CA PRO A 342 21.01 3.19 -7.16
C PRO A 342 20.88 1.76 -6.61
N GLN A 343 21.62 0.82 -7.20
CA GLN A 343 21.71 -0.54 -6.69
C GLN A 343 22.23 -0.53 -5.24
N GLY A 344 21.59 -1.32 -4.36
CA GLY A 344 21.90 -1.34 -2.92
C GLY A 344 21.24 -0.24 -2.09
N ALA A 345 20.57 0.75 -2.71
CA ALA A 345 19.81 1.79 -2.01
C ALA A 345 18.28 1.62 -2.15
N THR A 346 17.83 0.64 -2.94
CA THR A 346 16.42 0.44 -3.31
C THR A 346 15.50 0.38 -2.09
N GLY A 347 15.90 -0.31 -1.03
CA GLY A 347 15.09 -0.41 0.19
C GLY A 347 14.83 0.95 0.86
N ARG A 348 15.85 1.82 0.93
CA ARG A 348 15.71 3.16 1.56
C ARG A 348 14.89 4.12 0.69
N TYR A 349 15.06 4.09 -0.62
CA TYR A 349 14.22 4.87 -1.55
C TYR A 349 12.76 4.40 -1.48
N GLN A 350 12.54 3.08 -1.48
CA GLN A 350 11.22 2.50 -1.32
C GLN A 350 10.58 2.89 0.02
N ALA A 351 11.36 2.93 1.11
CA ALA A 351 10.87 3.36 2.42
C ALA A 351 10.39 4.83 2.40
N VAL A 352 11.12 5.74 1.75
CA VAL A 352 10.71 7.15 1.62
C VAL A 352 9.43 7.27 0.78
N ILE A 353 9.34 6.56 -0.34
CA ILE A 353 8.13 6.55 -1.19
C ILE A 353 6.95 5.95 -0.42
N SER A 354 7.12 4.82 0.27
CA SER A 354 6.06 4.21 1.08
C SER A 354 5.64 5.12 2.25
N GLY A 355 6.59 5.83 2.86
CA GLY A 355 6.31 6.85 3.87
C GLY A 355 5.46 8.00 3.32
N SER A 356 5.75 8.47 2.10
CA SER A 356 4.93 9.50 1.43
C SER A 356 3.51 9.00 1.13
N GLN A 357 3.38 7.74 0.73
CA GLN A 357 2.08 7.11 0.49
C GLN A 357 1.28 6.93 1.80
N ALA A 358 1.92 6.58 2.90
CA ALA A 358 1.27 6.52 4.20
C ALA A 358 0.81 7.91 4.66
N ALA A 359 1.64 8.94 4.48
CA ALA A 359 1.28 10.32 4.79
C ALA A 359 0.08 10.84 3.98
N ALA A 360 -0.16 10.25 2.80
CA ALA A 360 -1.35 10.54 1.99
C ALA A 360 -2.68 10.12 2.63
N SER A 361 -2.66 9.33 3.71
CA SER A 361 -3.84 8.95 4.49
C SER A 361 -4.20 9.95 5.61
N LEU A 362 -3.44 11.04 5.78
CA LEU A 362 -3.67 12.04 6.84
C LEU A 362 -4.78 13.08 6.56
N PRO A 363 -5.14 13.44 5.30
CA PRO A 363 -6.07 14.51 4.99
C PRO A 363 -7.54 14.35 5.42
N PRO A 364 -8.11 13.18 5.76
CA PRO A 364 -9.56 13.00 5.94
C PRO A 364 -10.21 13.98 6.91
N LEU A 365 -9.57 14.30 8.04
CA LEU A 365 -10.09 15.31 8.96
C LEU A 365 -10.17 16.70 8.31
N GLY A 366 -9.11 17.09 7.58
CA GLY A 366 -9.08 18.38 6.86
C GLY A 366 -10.18 18.44 5.78
N ILE A 367 -10.43 17.33 5.08
CA ILE A 367 -11.51 17.22 4.09
C ILE A 367 -12.88 17.31 4.76
N ALA A 368 -13.08 16.63 5.90
CA ALA A 368 -14.33 16.71 6.66
C ALA A 368 -14.61 18.14 7.15
N LEU A 369 -13.59 18.83 7.66
CA LEU A 369 -13.68 20.25 8.07
C LEU A 369 -13.96 21.17 6.87
N ALA A 370 -13.31 20.93 5.73
CA ALA A 370 -13.58 21.67 4.48
C ALA A 370 -15.01 21.47 4.00
N LEU A 371 -15.55 20.25 4.11
CA LEU A 371 -16.93 19.93 3.77
C LEU A 371 -17.92 20.76 4.62
N HIS A 372 -17.63 20.94 5.91
CA HIS A 372 -18.44 21.77 6.80
C HIS A 372 -18.29 23.28 6.52
N ALA A 373 -17.08 23.74 6.22
CA ALA A 373 -16.78 25.17 6.09
C ALA A 373 -17.21 25.76 4.73
N GLY A 374 -17.02 25.04 3.63
CA GLY A 374 -17.26 25.53 2.27
C GLY A 374 -17.96 24.51 1.37
N GLY A 375 -18.45 23.41 1.95
CA GLY A 375 -19.17 22.38 1.22
C GLY A 375 -18.33 21.64 0.18
N ARG A 376 -19.00 20.96 -0.71
CA ARG A 376 -18.40 20.14 -1.76
C ARG A 376 -17.50 20.90 -2.74
N PRO A 377 -17.82 22.17 -3.15
CA PRO A 377 -16.92 22.93 -4.01
C PRO A 377 -15.54 23.15 -3.38
N LEU A 378 -15.47 23.44 -2.08
CA LEU A 378 -14.19 23.59 -1.39
C LEU A 378 -13.41 22.27 -1.36
N VAL A 379 -14.06 21.15 -1.11
CA VAL A 379 -13.43 19.82 -1.16
C VAL A 379 -12.89 19.54 -2.56
N ALA A 380 -13.67 19.80 -3.61
CA ALA A 380 -13.22 19.63 -4.99
C ALA A 380 -12.00 20.50 -5.30
N VAL A 381 -11.99 21.77 -4.90
CA VAL A 381 -10.86 22.68 -5.10
C VAL A 381 -9.60 22.18 -4.37
N LEU A 382 -9.73 21.71 -3.14
CA LEU A 382 -8.59 21.15 -2.38
C LEU A 382 -8.01 19.91 -3.05
N LEU A 383 -8.83 18.99 -3.51
CA LEU A 383 -8.39 17.78 -4.20
C LEU A 383 -7.74 18.10 -5.55
N LEU A 384 -8.33 19.02 -6.33
CA LEU A 384 -7.77 19.47 -7.61
C LEU A 384 -6.45 20.22 -7.40
N SER A 385 -6.33 21.07 -6.37
CA SER A 385 -5.08 21.77 -6.04
C SER A 385 -3.98 20.79 -5.61
N THR A 386 -4.34 19.73 -4.89
CA THR A 386 -3.41 18.65 -4.52
C THR A 386 -2.90 17.92 -5.76
N ALA A 387 -3.80 17.59 -6.71
CA ALA A 387 -3.40 16.99 -7.98
C ALA A 387 -2.52 17.94 -8.82
N LEU A 388 -2.82 19.22 -8.84
CA LEU A 388 -2.01 20.23 -9.54
C LEU A 388 -0.61 20.32 -8.92
N ALA A 389 -0.49 20.24 -7.58
CA ALA A 389 0.80 20.17 -6.90
C ALA A 389 1.60 18.92 -7.31
N ALA A 390 0.93 17.74 -7.43
CA ALA A 390 1.57 16.52 -7.91
C ALA A 390 2.10 16.69 -9.36
N VAL A 391 1.28 17.23 -10.26
CA VAL A 391 1.67 17.52 -11.65
C VAL A 391 2.81 18.51 -11.72
N ALA A 392 2.76 19.58 -10.89
CA ALA A 392 3.83 20.58 -10.81
C ALA A 392 5.15 19.95 -10.33
N ALA A 393 5.12 19.02 -9.36
CA ALA A 393 6.29 18.30 -8.88
C ALA A 393 6.96 17.42 -9.96
N CYS A 394 6.19 16.94 -10.93
CA CYS A 394 6.73 16.15 -12.05
C CYS A 394 7.62 16.95 -13.01
N ARG A 395 7.47 18.29 -13.09
CA ARG A 395 8.34 19.14 -13.94
C ARG A 395 9.78 19.17 -13.45
N PRO A 396 10.08 19.52 -12.17
CA PRO A 396 11.45 19.45 -11.67
C PRO A 396 11.97 18.01 -11.60
N LEU A 397 11.11 17.01 -11.36
CA LEU A 397 11.47 15.60 -11.45
C LEU A 397 12.02 15.29 -12.85
N ALA A 398 11.34 15.68 -13.91
CA ALA A 398 11.81 15.48 -15.29
C ALA A 398 13.17 16.14 -15.54
N LYS A 399 13.42 17.34 -14.99
CA LYS A 399 14.70 18.04 -15.11
C LYS A 399 15.83 17.30 -14.38
N THR A 400 15.56 16.77 -13.19
CA THR A 400 16.57 16.01 -12.41
C THR A 400 16.95 14.71 -13.09
N LEU A 401 15.97 14.01 -13.69
CA LEU A 401 16.21 12.75 -14.39
C LEU A 401 17.00 12.89 -15.72
N ARG A 402 16.98 14.09 -16.35
CA ARG A 402 17.69 14.36 -17.60
C ARG A 402 19.13 14.77 -17.40
N ARG A 403 19.59 15.08 -16.18
CA ARG A 403 20.97 15.51 -15.95
C ARG A 403 21.93 14.33 -16.11
N PRO A 404 22.93 14.40 -17.07
CA PRO A 404 23.98 13.40 -17.17
C PRO A 404 24.82 13.50 -15.88
N GLY A 405 24.92 12.43 -15.12
CA GLY A 405 25.66 12.39 -13.85
C GLY A 405 24.82 12.27 -12.58
N SER A 406 23.48 12.21 -12.65
CA SER A 406 22.64 11.91 -11.49
C SER A 406 22.75 10.45 -11.01
N ARG A 407 23.43 9.59 -11.74
CA ARG A 407 23.96 8.32 -11.25
C ARG A 407 25.21 8.64 -10.44
N THR A 408 25.06 8.96 -9.15
CA THR A 408 26.22 9.00 -8.25
C THR A 408 26.84 7.61 -8.29
N PRO A 409 28.09 7.45 -8.82
CA PRO A 409 28.74 6.16 -8.73
C PRO A 409 28.85 5.84 -7.24
N LEU A 410 28.33 4.71 -6.81
CA LEU A 410 28.66 4.18 -5.50
C LEU A 410 30.20 4.12 -5.44
N PRO A 411 30.83 4.59 -4.35
CA PRO A 411 32.25 4.33 -4.17
C PRO A 411 32.42 2.81 -4.30
N ALA A 412 33.35 2.42 -5.17
CA ALA A 412 33.69 1.02 -5.36
C ALA A 412 33.85 0.38 -3.99
N VAL A 413 33.10 -0.68 -3.72
CA VAL A 413 33.31 -1.50 -2.54
C VAL A 413 34.78 -1.90 -2.61
N PRO A 414 35.62 -1.62 -1.60
CA PRO A 414 36.99 -2.08 -1.60
C PRO A 414 36.96 -3.58 -1.82
N GLN A 415 37.45 -4.06 -2.94
CA GLN A 415 37.73 -5.48 -3.11
C GLN A 415 38.54 -5.88 -1.89
N ARG A 416 38.06 -6.84 -1.11
CA ARG A 416 38.90 -7.50 -0.10
C ARG A 416 40.16 -7.92 -0.84
N LEU A 417 41.26 -7.29 -0.51
CA LEU A 417 42.58 -7.78 -0.89
C LEU A 417 42.63 -9.24 -0.46
N ASP A 418 42.70 -10.11 -1.47
CA ASP A 418 43.00 -11.52 -1.26
C ASP A 418 44.31 -11.63 -0.48
N LEU A 419 44.21 -11.86 0.80
CA LEU A 419 45.34 -12.28 1.66
C LEU A 419 45.55 -13.79 1.48
N GLU A 420 45.69 -14.25 0.24
CA GLU A 420 46.27 -15.55 -0.10
C GLU A 420 47.57 -15.28 -0.85
N GLY A 421 48.64 -15.08 -0.12
CA GLY A 421 49.97 -14.87 -0.71
C GLY A 421 51.09 -14.56 0.26
N ALA A 422 51.06 -15.21 1.44
CA ALA A 422 52.22 -15.14 2.35
C ALA A 422 52.37 -16.43 3.16
N GLU A 423 52.60 -17.53 2.45
CA GLU A 423 53.29 -18.73 2.97
C GLU A 423 54.07 -19.37 1.81
N GLN A 424 55.29 -18.91 1.61
CA GLN A 424 56.43 -19.69 1.08
C GLN A 424 57.68 -19.36 1.86
#